data_35b183954f5bc6697737be83f365bc10
#
_entry.id   35b183954f5bc6697737be83f365bc10
#
_cell.length_a   1.000
_cell.length_b   1.000
_cell.length_c   1.000
_cell.angle_alpha   90.00
_cell.angle_beta   90.00
_cell.angle_gamma   90.00
#
_symmetry.space_group_name_H-M   'P 1'
#
loop_
_entity.id
_entity.type
_entity.pdbx_description
1 polymer ?
#
loop_
_entity_poly.entity_id
_entity_poly.type
_entity_poly.pdbx_seq_one_letter_code
_entity_poly.pdbx_strand_id
1 'polypeptide(L)'
;MRIAFDGTTLRPGRTGVGYYTEHLLHHLARESSDELVVVSNRAVETAMPLPPRVRVASGYGCPLRLPWMQLVAPRMLDELGADVAHFTNSVVPLASPVPTVVTIHDMSLSLYPQFHPMRRVLLNRPLANLAARRVDAIITVSHSARRDILRLYNLPPERVRVVHEAAAPEFHPIDDRAALGRVRRRYELPDRFILYVGTIEPRKNLPRLLEAFARRRASGDLPHTLVCVGRYGWRARDVQRAIDRLQLDRAVRFLGYVPFADLPAIYNLADVFVFPSLHEGFGLPVMEAMACGTPVVIGRNSSLVEIAADAAEAVDPLDVDAIGDALVRVTRDRAHHDALRQRGLQRSSAFSWPRAARETLDVYHWVAERAGAARALEPRPVAAGGLDFDELAAHHAAIERQALWM
;
A
#
# COMPACT_ATOMS: atom_id res chain seq x y z
N MET A 1 23.01 13.27 -2.14
CA MET A 1 22.22 13.16 -3.42
C MET A 1 21.00 14.05 -3.36
N ARG A 2 20.48 14.42 -4.53
CA ARG A 2 19.12 14.96 -4.67
C ARG A 2 18.19 13.89 -5.22
N ILE A 3 17.19 13.51 -4.43
CA ILE A 3 16.25 12.43 -4.72
C ILE A 3 14.92 13.04 -5.11
N ALA A 4 14.45 12.81 -6.34
CA ALA A 4 13.10 13.15 -6.76
C ALA A 4 12.16 12.00 -6.37
N PHE A 5 11.10 12.30 -5.62
CA PHE A 5 10.19 11.32 -5.05
C PHE A 5 8.74 11.53 -5.52
N ASP A 6 8.13 10.54 -6.14
CA ASP A 6 6.76 10.63 -6.68
C ASP A 6 5.72 10.80 -5.57
N GLY A 7 5.15 12.00 -5.46
CA GLY A 7 4.05 12.35 -4.56
C GLY A 7 2.65 12.23 -5.17
N THR A 8 2.48 11.70 -6.38
CA THR A 8 1.18 11.64 -7.06
C THR A 8 0.13 10.82 -6.33
N THR A 9 0.50 10.00 -5.35
CA THR A 9 -0.38 9.20 -4.50
C THR A 9 -0.71 9.88 -3.16
N LEU A 10 -0.06 10.99 -2.83
CA LEU A 10 -0.28 11.76 -1.60
C LEU A 10 -1.50 12.68 -1.78
N ARG A 11 -2.69 12.18 -1.48
CA ARG A 11 -3.99 12.83 -1.70
C ARG A 11 -4.96 12.50 -0.57
N PRO A 12 -6.05 13.29 -0.42
CA PRO A 12 -7.13 12.95 0.50
C PRO A 12 -7.73 11.58 0.18
N GLY A 13 -8.09 10.84 1.21
CA GLY A 13 -8.73 9.53 1.07
C GLY A 13 -7.85 8.48 0.39
N ARG A 14 -6.56 8.51 0.66
CA ARG A 14 -5.55 7.58 0.13
C ARG A 14 -5.82 6.13 0.50
N THR A 15 -5.24 5.24 -0.28
CA THR A 15 -5.23 3.79 -0.09
C THR A 15 -3.87 3.32 0.42
N GLY A 16 -3.65 2.01 0.55
CA GLY A 16 -2.39 1.43 1.02
C GLY A 16 -1.14 2.02 0.35
N VAL A 17 -1.16 2.22 -0.98
CA VAL A 17 -0.03 2.84 -1.70
C VAL A 17 0.24 4.28 -1.23
N GLY A 18 -0.79 5.05 -0.94
CA GLY A 18 -0.62 6.42 -0.41
C GLY A 18 -0.04 6.42 1.00
N TYR A 19 -0.44 5.47 1.85
CA TYR A 19 0.17 5.27 3.17
C TYR A 19 1.63 4.85 3.06
N TYR A 20 1.93 3.87 2.20
CA TYR A 20 3.31 3.49 1.89
C TYR A 20 4.17 4.70 1.50
N THR A 21 3.69 5.48 0.52
CA THR A 21 4.41 6.64 0.01
C THR A 21 4.70 7.66 1.11
N GLU A 22 3.72 7.96 1.97
CA GLU A 22 3.86 8.91 3.07
C GLU A 22 4.84 8.42 4.13
N HIS A 23 4.67 7.20 4.63
CA HIS A 23 5.54 6.64 5.66
C HIS A 23 7.00 6.51 5.15
N LEU A 24 7.17 6.01 3.93
CA LEU A 24 8.50 5.91 3.34
C LEU A 24 9.17 7.29 3.23
N LEU A 25 8.46 8.30 2.70
CA LEU A 25 8.98 9.67 2.58
C LEU A 25 9.42 10.25 3.93
N HIS A 26 8.59 10.10 4.96
CA HIS A 26 8.89 10.60 6.31
C HIS A 26 10.13 9.94 6.90
N HIS A 27 10.29 8.64 6.71
CA HIS A 27 11.44 7.91 7.24
C HIS A 27 12.71 8.13 6.40
N LEU A 28 12.61 8.26 5.07
CA LEU A 28 13.74 8.67 4.23
C LEU A 28 14.31 10.02 4.69
N ALA A 29 13.44 11.00 4.98
CA ALA A 29 13.86 12.30 5.45
C ALA A 29 14.53 12.29 6.85
N ARG A 30 14.30 11.25 7.65
CA ARG A 30 14.92 11.07 8.97
C ARG A 30 16.23 10.27 8.91
N GLU A 31 16.28 9.26 8.04
CA GLU A 31 17.39 8.31 7.95
C GLU A 31 18.54 8.84 7.05
N SER A 32 18.32 9.89 6.25
CA SER A 32 19.34 10.46 5.35
C SER A 32 19.45 11.98 5.46
N SER A 33 20.64 12.49 5.14
CA SER A 33 20.89 13.91 4.92
C SER A 33 20.64 14.34 3.46
N ASP A 34 20.27 13.44 2.58
CA ASP A 34 19.98 13.71 1.17
C ASP A 34 18.85 14.73 0.99
N GLU A 35 18.91 15.52 -0.07
CA GLU A 35 17.83 16.44 -0.43
C GLU A 35 16.68 15.65 -1.07
N LEU A 36 15.51 15.69 -0.42
CA LEU A 36 14.29 15.05 -0.91
C LEU A 36 13.37 16.08 -1.56
N VAL A 37 13.06 15.89 -2.84
CA VAL A 37 12.14 16.74 -3.59
C VAL A 37 10.94 15.90 -4.04
N VAL A 38 9.76 16.17 -3.45
CA VAL A 38 8.52 15.53 -3.85
C VAL A 38 8.01 16.16 -5.14
N VAL A 39 7.89 15.35 -6.19
CA VAL A 39 7.34 15.78 -7.48
C VAL A 39 5.91 15.26 -7.65
N SER A 40 4.99 16.13 -8.08
CA SER A 40 3.58 15.76 -8.24
C SER A 40 2.89 16.61 -9.30
N ASN A 41 1.90 16.03 -9.98
CA ASN A 41 1.05 16.72 -10.94
C ASN A 41 -0.04 17.60 -10.29
N ARG A 42 -0.14 17.59 -8.97
CA ARG A 42 -1.13 18.34 -8.17
C ARG A 42 -0.56 18.66 -6.81
N ALA A 43 -1.25 19.50 -6.05
CA ALA A 43 -0.94 19.73 -4.64
C ALA A 43 -0.84 18.40 -3.86
N VAL A 44 0.15 18.32 -3.02
CA VAL A 44 0.44 17.17 -2.16
C VAL A 44 -0.28 17.37 -0.82
N GLU A 45 -1.04 16.39 -0.40
CA GLU A 45 -1.70 16.37 0.90
C GLU A 45 -1.26 15.15 1.70
N THR A 46 -0.74 15.38 2.90
CA THR A 46 -0.24 14.36 3.83
C THR A 46 -1.02 14.39 5.14
N ALA A 47 -1.15 13.26 5.85
CA ALA A 47 -1.74 13.22 7.18
C ALA A 47 -0.76 13.75 8.24
N MET A 48 0.52 13.47 8.03
CA MET A 48 1.62 13.98 8.86
C MET A 48 2.21 15.24 8.21
N PRO A 49 2.59 16.26 8.98
CA PRO A 49 3.33 17.41 8.45
C PRO A 49 4.60 16.94 7.73
N LEU A 50 4.84 17.48 6.53
CA LEU A 50 6.07 17.13 5.80
C LEU A 50 7.31 17.56 6.61
N PRO A 51 8.35 16.71 6.66
CA PRO A 51 9.60 17.07 7.32
C PRO A 51 10.21 18.34 6.69
N PRO A 52 10.84 19.25 7.48
CA PRO A 52 11.35 20.53 6.99
C PRO A 52 12.37 20.41 5.83
N ARG A 53 13.03 19.25 5.70
CA ARG A 53 14.00 18.97 4.63
C ARG A 53 13.35 18.56 3.31
N VAL A 54 12.06 18.27 3.31
CA VAL A 54 11.33 17.81 2.11
C VAL A 54 10.81 19.04 1.37
N ARG A 55 11.31 19.26 0.17
CA ARG A 55 10.75 20.26 -0.75
C ARG A 55 9.64 19.66 -1.58
N VAL A 56 8.66 20.48 -1.96
CA VAL A 56 7.56 20.04 -2.84
C VAL A 56 7.61 20.84 -4.12
N ALA A 57 7.74 20.15 -5.24
CA ALA A 57 7.61 20.70 -6.58
C ALA A 57 6.30 20.14 -7.20
N SER A 58 5.23 20.94 -7.19
CA SER A 58 3.91 20.54 -7.68
C SER A 58 3.27 21.64 -8.51
N GLY A 59 2.24 21.29 -9.32
CA GLY A 59 1.43 22.29 -10.00
C GLY A 59 1.84 22.63 -11.43
N TYR A 60 2.54 21.77 -12.14
CA TYR A 60 3.02 22.00 -13.50
C TYR A 60 1.94 21.73 -14.59
N GLY A 61 0.80 22.42 -14.50
CA GLY A 61 -0.12 22.61 -15.64
C GLY A 61 -0.79 21.39 -16.28
N CYS A 62 -0.54 20.15 -15.83
CA CYS A 62 -1.17 18.95 -16.38
C CYS A 62 -1.85 18.11 -15.29
N PRO A 63 -3.19 18.22 -15.12
CA PRO A 63 -3.93 17.53 -14.08
C PRO A 63 -4.03 16.01 -14.30
N LEU A 64 -3.80 15.54 -15.52
CA LEU A 64 -3.86 14.12 -15.87
C LEU A 64 -2.52 13.42 -15.58
N ARG A 65 -2.54 12.43 -14.69
CA ARG A 65 -1.33 11.75 -14.21
C ARG A 65 -0.47 11.14 -15.33
N LEU A 66 -1.08 10.43 -16.29
CA LEU A 66 -0.32 9.76 -17.35
C LEU A 66 0.37 10.73 -18.32
N PRO A 67 -0.31 11.74 -18.90
CA PRO A 67 0.35 12.77 -19.70
C PRO A 67 1.42 13.53 -18.92
N TRP A 68 1.15 13.91 -17.67
CA TRP A 68 2.12 14.58 -16.82
C TRP A 68 3.38 13.71 -16.63
N MET A 69 3.20 12.43 -16.33
CA MET A 69 4.30 11.49 -16.12
C MET A 69 5.19 11.33 -17.34
N GLN A 70 4.64 11.43 -18.56
CA GLN A 70 5.40 11.22 -19.79
C GLN A 70 5.99 12.51 -20.38
N LEU A 71 5.36 13.66 -20.18
CA LEU A 71 5.72 14.91 -20.85
C LEU A 71 6.32 15.96 -19.92
N VAL A 72 5.84 15.99 -18.67
CA VAL A 72 6.25 17.05 -17.70
C VAL A 72 7.29 16.52 -16.72
N ALA A 73 7.04 15.35 -16.13
CA ALA A 73 7.94 14.79 -15.11
C ALA A 73 9.41 14.67 -15.59
N PRO A 74 9.71 14.21 -16.82
CA PRO A 74 11.10 14.18 -17.29
C PRO A 74 11.81 15.54 -17.28
N ARG A 75 11.10 16.59 -17.70
CA ARG A 75 11.65 17.96 -17.68
C ARG A 75 11.88 18.45 -16.26
N MET A 76 10.92 18.21 -15.36
CA MET A 76 11.09 18.54 -13.94
C MET A 76 12.29 17.86 -13.32
N LEU A 77 12.53 16.57 -13.62
CA LEU A 77 13.67 15.82 -13.11
C LEU A 77 15.00 16.41 -13.57
N ASP A 78 15.07 16.84 -14.84
CA ASP A 78 16.24 17.49 -15.42
C ASP A 78 16.49 18.88 -14.80
N GLU A 79 15.47 19.72 -14.74
CA GLU A 79 15.51 21.06 -14.14
C GLU A 79 15.88 21.03 -12.64
N LEU A 80 15.39 20.04 -11.93
CA LEU A 80 15.73 19.81 -10.52
C LEU A 80 17.19 19.34 -10.34
N GLY A 81 17.84 18.86 -11.38
CA GLY A 81 19.16 18.24 -11.27
C GLY A 81 19.14 17.04 -10.32
N ALA A 82 18.11 16.21 -10.42
CA ALA A 82 17.99 15.03 -9.57
C ALA A 82 19.07 14.00 -9.91
N ASP A 83 19.62 13.35 -8.87
CA ASP A 83 20.58 12.24 -9.04
C ASP A 83 19.86 10.90 -9.26
N VAL A 84 18.66 10.75 -8.66
CA VAL A 84 17.80 9.58 -8.79
C VAL A 84 16.33 9.99 -8.66
N ALA A 85 15.44 9.30 -9.38
CA ALA A 85 13.99 9.47 -9.25
C ALA A 85 13.30 8.17 -8.79
N HIS A 86 12.46 8.25 -7.75
CA HIS A 86 11.69 7.12 -7.27
C HIS A 86 10.19 7.30 -7.49
N PHE A 87 9.58 6.39 -8.24
CA PHE A 87 8.15 6.33 -8.52
C PHE A 87 7.49 5.24 -7.68
N THR A 88 6.60 5.62 -6.78
CA THR A 88 6.05 4.75 -5.74
C THR A 88 4.89 3.86 -6.19
N ASN A 89 4.46 3.91 -7.45
CA ASN A 89 3.24 3.22 -7.92
C ASN A 89 3.31 2.80 -9.39
N SER A 90 4.16 1.84 -9.71
CA SER A 90 4.20 1.07 -10.98
C SER A 90 4.13 1.87 -12.30
N VAL A 91 4.09 3.20 -12.27
CA VAL A 91 4.04 4.09 -13.43
C VAL A 91 5.23 5.04 -13.37
N VAL A 92 6.01 5.07 -14.45
CA VAL A 92 7.22 5.87 -14.57
C VAL A 92 7.24 6.63 -15.89
N PRO A 93 8.05 7.69 -16.03
CA PRO A 93 8.41 8.23 -17.34
C PRO A 93 9.12 7.15 -18.17
N LEU A 94 8.73 7.02 -19.43
CA LEU A 94 9.40 6.08 -20.36
C LEU A 94 10.74 6.62 -20.86
N ALA A 95 10.94 7.92 -20.80
CA ALA A 95 12.18 8.60 -21.08
C ALA A 95 12.54 9.46 -19.87
N SER A 96 13.34 8.93 -18.96
CA SER A 96 13.85 9.66 -17.79
C SER A 96 15.26 10.17 -18.07
N PRO A 97 15.58 11.44 -17.76
CA PRO A 97 16.94 11.98 -17.88
C PRO A 97 17.84 11.52 -16.74
N VAL A 98 17.27 10.94 -15.69
CA VAL A 98 17.98 10.49 -14.49
C VAL A 98 17.68 9.02 -14.19
N PRO A 99 18.58 8.36 -13.44
CA PRO A 99 18.37 6.99 -12.99
C PRO A 99 17.05 6.85 -12.24
N THR A 100 16.31 5.76 -12.51
CA THR A 100 14.93 5.62 -12.07
C THR A 100 14.72 4.34 -11.27
N VAL A 101 14.10 4.49 -10.10
CA VAL A 101 13.60 3.42 -9.25
C VAL A 101 12.08 3.40 -9.29
N VAL A 102 11.46 2.22 -9.35
CA VAL A 102 10.00 2.07 -9.25
C VAL A 102 9.62 1.09 -8.16
N THR A 103 8.59 1.41 -7.36
CA THR A 103 7.96 0.41 -6.49
C THR A 103 6.82 -0.29 -7.22
N ILE A 104 6.89 -1.62 -7.26
CA ILE A 104 5.83 -2.50 -7.74
C ILE A 104 5.31 -3.29 -6.54
N HIS A 105 4.11 -2.94 -6.07
CA HIS A 105 3.53 -3.55 -4.87
C HIS A 105 3.04 -4.97 -5.11
N ASP A 106 2.38 -5.24 -6.23
CA ASP A 106 1.91 -6.57 -6.60
C ASP A 106 1.84 -6.75 -8.14
N MET A 107 1.67 -7.99 -8.54
CA MET A 107 1.49 -8.39 -9.94
C MET A 107 0.06 -8.86 -10.24
N SER A 108 -0.92 -8.53 -9.37
CA SER A 108 -2.30 -8.99 -9.47
C SER A 108 -2.96 -8.62 -10.80
N LEU A 109 -2.64 -7.44 -11.35
CA LEU A 109 -3.14 -6.99 -12.66
C LEU A 109 -2.72 -7.92 -13.81
N SER A 110 -1.55 -8.53 -13.70
CA SER A 110 -1.01 -9.45 -14.71
C SER A 110 -1.38 -10.90 -14.46
N LEU A 111 -1.40 -11.33 -13.19
CA LEU A 111 -1.66 -12.72 -12.78
C LEU A 111 -3.16 -13.03 -12.73
N TYR A 112 -3.97 -12.08 -12.31
CA TYR A 112 -5.40 -12.24 -12.07
C TYR A 112 -6.22 -11.13 -12.73
N PRO A 113 -6.14 -10.96 -14.07
CA PRO A 113 -6.82 -9.88 -14.79
C PRO A 113 -8.34 -9.90 -14.58
N GLN A 114 -8.94 -11.06 -14.30
CA GLN A 114 -10.37 -11.23 -14.00
C GLN A 114 -10.81 -10.51 -12.71
N PHE A 115 -9.88 -10.19 -11.81
CA PHE A 115 -10.17 -9.44 -10.57
C PHE A 115 -10.09 -7.93 -10.77
N HIS A 116 -9.81 -7.46 -11.97
CA HIS A 116 -9.67 -6.04 -12.28
C HIS A 116 -10.62 -5.59 -13.39
N PRO A 117 -11.04 -4.31 -13.41
CA PRO A 117 -11.78 -3.76 -14.53
C PRO A 117 -10.97 -3.90 -15.85
N MET A 118 -11.59 -4.39 -16.92
CA MET A 118 -10.91 -4.66 -18.20
C MET A 118 -10.13 -3.45 -18.74
N ARG A 119 -10.73 -2.25 -18.64
CA ARG A 119 -10.06 -0.99 -19.06
C ARG A 119 -8.72 -0.79 -18.32
N ARG A 120 -8.65 -1.15 -17.04
CA ARG A 120 -7.42 -1.03 -16.24
C ARG A 120 -6.38 -2.05 -16.67
N VAL A 121 -6.80 -3.26 -16.99
CA VAL A 121 -5.93 -4.32 -17.51
C VAL A 121 -5.31 -3.90 -18.83
N LEU A 122 -6.14 -3.45 -19.79
CA LEU A 122 -5.69 -3.10 -21.14
C LEU A 122 -4.74 -1.90 -21.14
N LEU A 123 -4.97 -0.90 -20.28
CA LEU A 123 -4.16 0.32 -20.26
C LEU A 123 -2.88 0.17 -19.40
N ASN A 124 -2.99 -0.41 -18.21
CA ASN A 124 -1.88 -0.37 -17.26
C ASN A 124 -0.91 -1.54 -17.38
N ARG A 125 -1.38 -2.73 -17.81
CA ARG A 125 -0.50 -3.90 -17.93
C ARG A 125 0.63 -3.71 -18.95
N PRO A 126 0.40 -3.21 -20.18
CA PRO A 126 1.48 -2.92 -21.12
C PRO A 126 2.45 -1.85 -20.63
N LEU A 127 1.91 -0.78 -20.00
CA LEU A 127 2.73 0.30 -19.46
C LEU A 127 3.62 -0.18 -18.30
N ALA A 128 3.09 -1.01 -17.40
CA ALA A 128 3.86 -1.57 -16.30
C ALA A 128 4.98 -2.50 -16.79
N ASN A 129 4.73 -3.31 -17.84
CA ASN A 129 5.75 -4.16 -18.45
C ASN A 129 6.86 -3.32 -19.10
N LEU A 130 6.48 -2.28 -19.84
CA LEU A 130 7.44 -1.38 -20.47
C LEU A 130 8.27 -0.61 -19.43
N ALA A 131 7.61 -0.11 -18.39
CA ALA A 131 8.25 0.57 -17.26
C ALA A 131 9.29 -0.34 -16.58
N ALA A 132 8.90 -1.56 -16.21
CA ALA A 132 9.77 -2.51 -15.53
C ALA A 132 11.07 -2.83 -16.30
N ARG A 133 11.00 -2.81 -17.64
CA ARG A 133 12.18 -3.06 -18.49
C ARG A 133 13.11 -1.85 -18.58
N ARG A 134 12.61 -0.63 -18.39
CA ARG A 134 13.35 0.61 -18.60
C ARG A 134 13.95 1.21 -17.35
N VAL A 135 13.40 0.92 -16.17
CA VAL A 135 13.92 1.44 -14.89
C VAL A 135 15.24 0.77 -14.51
N ASP A 136 16.07 1.47 -13.76
CA ASP A 136 17.37 0.96 -13.29
C ASP A 136 17.20 -0.05 -12.17
N ALA A 137 16.23 0.17 -11.27
CA ALA A 137 15.87 -0.77 -10.21
C ALA A 137 14.36 -0.83 -9.96
N ILE A 138 13.92 -1.99 -9.47
CA ILE A 138 12.57 -2.21 -8.97
C ILE A 138 12.67 -2.53 -7.49
N ILE A 139 11.96 -1.77 -6.68
CA ILE A 139 11.64 -2.12 -5.30
C ILE A 139 10.32 -2.88 -5.30
N THR A 140 10.24 -3.95 -4.54
CA THR A 140 8.99 -4.66 -4.29
C THR A 140 8.89 -5.02 -2.81
N VAL A 141 7.68 -5.28 -2.35
CA VAL A 141 7.36 -5.28 -0.91
C VAL A 141 7.40 -6.67 -0.26
N SER A 142 7.67 -7.73 -1.06
CA SER A 142 7.82 -9.10 -0.55
C SER A 142 8.65 -9.96 -1.50
N HIS A 143 9.22 -11.06 -0.98
CA HIS A 143 9.85 -12.08 -1.80
C HIS A 143 8.86 -12.77 -2.74
N SER A 144 7.60 -12.90 -2.34
CA SER A 144 6.52 -13.40 -3.18
C SER A 144 6.32 -12.52 -4.41
N ALA A 145 6.15 -11.20 -4.23
CA ALA A 145 6.02 -10.25 -5.32
C ALA A 145 7.28 -10.21 -6.20
N ARG A 146 8.48 -10.34 -5.60
CA ARG A 146 9.74 -10.43 -6.34
C ARG A 146 9.76 -11.65 -7.28
N ARG A 147 9.36 -12.83 -6.81
CA ARG A 147 9.27 -14.04 -7.66
C ARG A 147 8.34 -13.81 -8.86
N ASP A 148 7.18 -13.18 -8.62
CA ASP A 148 6.21 -12.88 -9.67
C ASP A 148 6.76 -11.90 -10.70
N ILE A 149 7.43 -10.82 -10.27
CA ILE A 149 8.08 -9.83 -11.14
C ILE A 149 9.14 -10.48 -12.01
N LEU A 150 10.05 -11.24 -11.39
CA LEU A 150 11.13 -11.92 -12.12
C LEU A 150 10.59 -12.90 -13.17
N ARG A 151 9.58 -13.70 -12.80
CA ARG A 151 8.93 -14.67 -13.70
C ARG A 151 8.22 -13.98 -14.87
N LEU A 152 7.49 -12.88 -14.62
CA LEU A 152 6.65 -12.25 -15.64
C LEU A 152 7.44 -11.32 -16.58
N TYR A 153 8.46 -10.65 -16.06
CA TYR A 153 9.20 -9.64 -16.82
C TYR A 153 10.55 -10.12 -17.32
N ASN A 154 11.02 -11.28 -16.87
CA ASN A 154 12.31 -11.87 -17.21
C ASN A 154 13.47 -10.87 -17.04
N LEU A 155 13.57 -10.31 -15.82
CA LEU A 155 14.57 -9.30 -15.47
C LEU A 155 15.77 -9.94 -14.74
N PRO A 156 16.95 -9.31 -14.79
CA PRO A 156 18.07 -9.68 -13.96
C PRO A 156 17.71 -9.59 -12.47
N PRO A 157 17.98 -10.65 -11.68
CA PRO A 157 17.55 -10.69 -10.26
C PRO A 157 18.08 -9.54 -9.40
N GLU A 158 19.25 -8.99 -9.73
CA GLU A 158 19.88 -7.87 -9.03
C GLU A 158 19.13 -6.54 -9.20
N ARG A 159 18.30 -6.40 -10.25
CA ARG A 159 17.47 -5.21 -10.47
C ARG A 159 16.21 -5.18 -9.62
N VAL A 160 15.83 -6.30 -8.99
CA VAL A 160 14.61 -6.39 -8.20
C VAL A 160 14.98 -6.60 -6.74
N ARG A 161 14.81 -5.56 -5.93
CA ARG A 161 15.11 -5.53 -4.50
C ARG A 161 13.84 -5.65 -3.68
N VAL A 162 13.90 -6.43 -2.60
CA VAL A 162 12.80 -6.53 -1.66
C VAL A 162 13.05 -5.54 -0.53
N VAL A 163 12.07 -4.67 -0.29
CA VAL A 163 12.02 -3.76 0.85
C VAL A 163 10.64 -3.93 1.48
N HIS A 164 10.59 -4.55 2.64
CA HIS A 164 9.33 -4.83 3.31
C HIS A 164 8.69 -3.54 3.86
N GLU A 165 7.36 -3.48 3.77
CA GLU A 165 6.56 -2.47 4.46
C GLU A 165 6.46 -2.80 5.96
N ALA A 166 5.86 -1.90 6.74
CA ALA A 166 5.57 -2.09 8.15
C ALA A 166 4.21 -1.51 8.53
N ALA A 167 3.66 -1.92 9.66
CA ALA A 167 2.56 -1.19 10.27
C ALA A 167 3.03 0.21 10.70
N ALA A 168 2.13 1.19 10.64
CA ALA A 168 2.42 2.51 11.19
C ALA A 168 2.54 2.45 12.73
N PRO A 169 3.30 3.35 13.36
CA PRO A 169 3.52 3.33 14.82
C PRO A 169 2.24 3.40 15.67
N GLU A 170 1.15 3.92 15.10
CA GLU A 170 -0.16 4.03 15.74
C GLU A 170 -0.82 2.66 15.96
N PHE A 171 -0.42 1.63 15.20
CA PHE A 171 -0.89 0.26 15.38
C PHE A 171 -0.06 -0.43 16.46
N HIS A 172 -0.59 -0.47 17.67
CA HIS A 172 0.00 -1.13 18.84
C HIS A 172 -1.12 -1.57 19.79
N PRO A 173 -0.84 -2.41 20.79
CA PRO A 173 -1.79 -2.73 21.86
C PRO A 173 -2.19 -1.46 22.62
N ILE A 174 -3.50 -1.23 22.80
CA ILE A 174 -4.07 -0.07 23.50
C ILE A 174 -4.61 -0.51 24.84
N ASP A 175 -4.02 -0.01 25.94
CA ASP A 175 -4.45 -0.29 27.31
C ASP A 175 -5.53 0.68 27.82
N ASP A 176 -5.68 1.86 27.17
CA ASP A 176 -6.71 2.85 27.50
C ASP A 176 -8.12 2.35 27.15
N ARG A 177 -8.75 1.71 28.12
CA ARG A 177 -10.14 1.21 27.99
C ARG A 177 -11.14 2.33 27.67
N ALA A 178 -10.90 3.56 28.12
CA ALA A 178 -11.78 4.68 27.83
C ALA A 178 -11.69 5.10 26.37
N ALA A 179 -10.47 5.11 25.78
CA ALA A 179 -10.26 5.34 24.35
C ALA A 179 -10.95 4.26 23.52
N LEU A 180 -10.73 2.98 23.85
CA LEU A 180 -11.39 1.86 23.18
C LEU A 180 -12.92 1.96 23.30
N GLY A 181 -13.44 2.32 24.47
CA GLY A 181 -14.87 2.51 24.71
C GLY A 181 -15.48 3.67 23.90
N ARG A 182 -14.73 4.76 23.69
CA ARG A 182 -15.18 5.87 22.79
C ARG A 182 -15.35 5.39 21.36
N VAL A 183 -14.38 4.65 20.82
CA VAL A 183 -14.43 4.11 19.45
C VAL A 183 -15.53 3.05 19.32
N ARG A 184 -15.68 2.15 20.31
CA ARG A 184 -16.77 1.17 20.34
C ARG A 184 -18.15 1.85 20.24
N ARG A 185 -18.39 2.90 21.02
CA ARG A 185 -19.65 3.67 20.96
C ARG A 185 -19.82 4.41 19.65
N ARG A 186 -18.77 5.07 19.15
CA ARG A 186 -18.81 5.85 17.91
C ARG A 186 -19.25 5.01 16.71
N TYR A 187 -18.74 3.78 16.62
CA TYR A 187 -19.05 2.85 15.53
C TYR A 187 -20.09 1.80 15.94
N GLU A 188 -20.66 1.89 17.14
CA GLU A 188 -21.61 0.93 17.72
C GLU A 188 -21.09 -0.52 17.57
N LEU A 189 -19.80 -0.75 17.83
CA LEU A 189 -19.20 -2.07 17.66
C LEU A 189 -19.78 -3.05 18.67
N PRO A 190 -20.13 -4.27 18.23
CA PRO A 190 -20.60 -5.32 19.12
C PRO A 190 -19.50 -5.77 20.10
N ASP A 191 -19.90 -6.45 21.18
CA ASP A 191 -18.94 -6.92 22.18
C ASP A 191 -18.03 -8.01 21.64
N ARG A 192 -18.56 -8.87 20.74
CA ARG A 192 -17.81 -9.94 20.10
C ARG A 192 -17.91 -9.80 18.58
N PHE A 193 -16.78 -9.60 17.93
CA PHE A 193 -16.79 -9.49 16.49
C PHE A 193 -15.51 -9.98 15.83
N ILE A 194 -15.70 -10.47 14.61
CA ILE A 194 -14.65 -10.81 13.65
C ILE A 194 -14.45 -9.59 12.75
N LEU A 195 -13.21 -9.17 12.57
CA LEU A 195 -12.89 -7.97 11.78
C LEU A 195 -12.34 -8.35 10.40
N TYR A 196 -12.85 -7.66 9.39
CA TYR A 196 -12.27 -7.60 8.05
C TYR A 196 -11.95 -6.13 7.71
N VAL A 197 -10.74 -5.85 7.20
CA VAL A 197 -10.35 -4.50 6.74
C VAL A 197 -9.80 -4.58 5.32
N GLY A 198 -10.41 -3.84 4.40
CA GLY A 198 -9.93 -3.75 3.02
C GLY A 198 -11.00 -3.24 2.05
N THR A 199 -10.58 -2.77 0.89
CA THR A 199 -11.51 -2.45 -0.21
C THR A 199 -12.30 -3.69 -0.60
N ILE A 200 -13.61 -3.54 -0.73
CA ILE A 200 -14.51 -4.64 -1.11
C ILE A 200 -14.39 -4.87 -2.61
N GLU A 201 -13.54 -5.82 -2.97
CA GLU A 201 -13.24 -6.20 -4.36
C GLU A 201 -13.07 -7.74 -4.47
N PRO A 202 -13.23 -8.35 -5.67
CA PRO A 202 -13.22 -9.80 -5.84
C PRO A 202 -11.97 -10.50 -5.30
N ARG A 203 -10.80 -9.90 -5.44
CA ARG A 203 -9.51 -10.43 -4.98
C ARG A 203 -9.47 -10.67 -3.47
N LYS A 204 -10.19 -9.86 -2.71
CA LYS A 204 -10.28 -9.93 -1.24
C LYS A 204 -11.18 -11.07 -0.72
N ASN A 205 -11.90 -11.74 -1.62
CA ASN A 205 -12.62 -12.99 -1.37
C ASN A 205 -13.75 -12.93 -0.32
N LEU A 206 -14.33 -11.74 -0.13
CA LEU A 206 -15.38 -11.54 0.88
C LEU A 206 -16.62 -12.46 0.69
N PRO A 207 -17.09 -12.80 -0.54
CA PRO A 207 -18.20 -13.72 -0.70
C PRO A 207 -17.96 -15.10 -0.08
N ARG A 208 -16.74 -15.67 -0.18
CA ARG A 208 -16.43 -16.96 0.49
C ARG A 208 -16.34 -16.83 2.00
N LEU A 209 -15.79 -15.71 2.49
CA LEU A 209 -15.81 -15.42 3.92
C LEU A 209 -17.23 -15.36 4.47
N LEU A 210 -18.16 -14.71 3.76
CA LEU A 210 -19.58 -14.66 4.15
C LEU A 210 -20.20 -16.04 4.18
N GLU A 211 -19.90 -16.92 3.23
CA GLU A 211 -20.39 -18.29 3.20
C GLU A 211 -19.84 -19.12 4.38
N ALA A 212 -18.53 -19.03 4.64
CA ALA A 212 -17.89 -19.68 5.79
C ALA A 212 -18.49 -19.23 7.12
N PHE A 213 -18.67 -17.92 7.27
CA PHE A 213 -19.28 -17.31 8.44
C PHE A 213 -20.73 -17.76 8.63
N ALA A 214 -21.54 -17.77 7.55
CA ALA A 214 -22.94 -18.21 7.60
C ALA A 214 -23.07 -19.65 8.07
N ARG A 215 -22.24 -20.58 7.53
CA ARG A 215 -22.25 -22.00 7.92
C ARG A 215 -21.97 -22.17 9.42
N ARG A 216 -20.91 -21.54 9.94
CA ARG A 216 -20.53 -21.66 11.36
C ARG A 216 -21.46 -20.90 12.30
N ARG A 217 -22.13 -19.87 11.83
CA ARG A 217 -23.19 -19.19 12.58
C ARG A 217 -24.45 -20.05 12.67
N ALA A 218 -24.85 -20.69 11.60
CA ALA A 218 -26.01 -21.57 11.58
C ALA A 218 -25.85 -22.80 12.51
N SER A 219 -24.62 -23.33 12.65
CA SER A 219 -24.32 -24.39 13.63
C SER A 219 -24.21 -23.88 15.08
N GLY A 220 -24.31 -22.57 15.33
CA GLY A 220 -24.11 -21.97 16.65
C GLY A 220 -22.65 -21.84 17.10
N ASP A 221 -21.71 -22.13 16.21
CA ASP A 221 -20.26 -22.12 16.55
C ASP A 221 -19.66 -20.72 16.59
N LEU A 222 -20.19 -19.78 15.80
CA LEU A 222 -19.75 -18.40 15.73
C LEU A 222 -20.87 -17.42 16.07
N PRO A 223 -21.07 -17.07 17.36
CA PRO A 223 -22.09 -16.09 17.77
C PRO A 223 -21.67 -14.63 17.49
N HIS A 224 -20.50 -14.42 16.90
CA HIS A 224 -19.92 -13.12 16.60
C HIS A 224 -20.71 -12.37 15.51
N THR A 225 -20.48 -11.06 15.43
CA THR A 225 -20.83 -10.25 14.26
C THR A 225 -19.58 -10.14 13.35
N LEU A 226 -19.76 -10.21 12.05
CA LEU A 226 -18.68 -9.89 11.11
C LEU A 226 -18.72 -8.38 10.82
N VAL A 227 -17.67 -7.66 11.22
CA VAL A 227 -17.51 -6.23 10.97
C VAL A 227 -16.55 -6.02 9.81
N CYS A 228 -17.01 -5.33 8.77
CA CYS A 228 -16.27 -5.05 7.55
C CYS A 228 -15.96 -3.55 7.46
N VAL A 229 -14.67 -3.22 7.40
CA VAL A 229 -14.16 -1.85 7.23
C VAL A 229 -13.57 -1.70 5.85
N GLY A 230 -13.97 -0.67 5.12
CA GLY A 230 -13.42 -0.32 3.81
C GLY A 230 -14.46 0.19 2.84
N ARG A 231 -13.95 0.76 1.75
CA ARG A 231 -14.82 1.31 0.69
C ARG A 231 -15.32 0.21 -0.23
N TYR A 232 -16.49 0.41 -0.79
CA TYR A 232 -17.01 -0.43 -1.87
C TYR A 232 -16.18 -0.20 -3.13
N GLY A 233 -15.53 -1.26 -3.58
CA GLY A 233 -14.79 -1.32 -4.83
C GLY A 233 -15.66 -1.86 -5.99
N TRP A 234 -14.98 -2.36 -7.01
CA TRP A 234 -15.68 -2.90 -8.15
C TRP A 234 -16.29 -4.28 -7.83
N ARG A 235 -17.48 -4.59 -8.41
CA ARG A 235 -18.28 -5.80 -8.12
C ARG A 235 -18.74 -5.97 -6.66
N ALA A 236 -18.81 -4.89 -5.89
CA ALA A 236 -19.32 -4.91 -4.54
C ALA A 236 -20.78 -5.43 -4.44
N ARG A 237 -21.56 -5.36 -5.53
CA ARG A 237 -22.90 -5.94 -5.63
C ARG A 237 -22.92 -7.46 -5.44
N ASP A 238 -21.81 -8.16 -5.75
CA ASP A 238 -21.70 -9.61 -5.53
C ASP A 238 -21.72 -9.94 -4.03
N VAL A 239 -21.14 -9.04 -3.22
CA VAL A 239 -21.14 -9.15 -1.75
C VAL A 239 -22.54 -8.92 -1.21
N GLN A 240 -23.28 -7.91 -1.68
CA GLN A 240 -24.65 -7.68 -1.24
C GLN A 240 -25.55 -8.87 -1.58
N ARG A 241 -25.46 -9.40 -2.80
CA ARG A 241 -26.20 -10.62 -3.19
C ARG A 241 -25.88 -11.83 -2.30
N ALA A 242 -24.64 -11.97 -1.85
CA ALA A 242 -24.27 -13.03 -0.93
C ALA A 242 -24.91 -12.83 0.45
N ILE A 243 -24.95 -11.61 0.97
CA ILE A 243 -25.60 -11.27 2.24
C ILE A 243 -27.09 -11.61 2.20
N ASP A 244 -27.80 -11.15 1.15
CA ASP A 244 -29.23 -11.38 0.97
C ASP A 244 -29.54 -12.89 0.89
N ARG A 245 -28.77 -13.62 0.05
CA ARG A 245 -28.92 -15.08 -0.13
C ARG A 245 -28.68 -15.86 1.16
N LEU A 246 -27.69 -15.43 1.96
CA LEU A 246 -27.27 -16.11 3.19
C LEU A 246 -28.01 -15.58 4.44
N GLN A 247 -28.92 -14.62 4.29
CA GLN A 247 -29.70 -14.00 5.35
C GLN A 247 -28.83 -13.43 6.48
N LEU A 248 -27.75 -12.72 6.11
CA LEU A 248 -26.75 -12.20 7.04
C LEU A 248 -26.94 -10.72 7.44
N ASP A 249 -28.05 -10.08 7.06
CA ASP A 249 -28.29 -8.63 7.28
C ASP A 249 -28.08 -8.17 8.73
N ARG A 250 -28.42 -9.03 9.71
CA ARG A 250 -28.26 -8.74 11.15
C ARG A 250 -26.91 -9.21 11.71
N ALA A 251 -26.14 -9.97 10.94
CA ALA A 251 -24.90 -10.61 11.40
C ALA A 251 -23.65 -10.00 10.79
N VAL A 252 -23.78 -9.18 9.74
CA VAL A 252 -22.69 -8.51 9.06
C VAL A 252 -22.91 -6.98 9.11
N ARG A 253 -21.88 -6.24 9.47
CA ARG A 253 -21.90 -4.77 9.51
C ARG A 253 -20.82 -4.20 8.64
N PHE A 254 -21.17 -3.25 7.77
CA PHE A 254 -20.23 -2.48 6.97
C PHE A 254 -20.11 -1.08 7.57
N LEU A 255 -18.90 -0.74 8.04
CA LEU A 255 -18.62 0.60 8.58
C LEU A 255 -18.25 1.61 7.49
N GLY A 256 -18.03 1.14 6.25
CA GLY A 256 -17.52 1.99 5.19
C GLY A 256 -16.07 2.43 5.45
N TYR A 257 -15.74 3.65 5.05
CA TYR A 257 -14.43 4.23 5.33
C TYR A 257 -14.35 4.67 6.80
N VAL A 258 -13.34 4.16 7.47
CA VAL A 258 -13.00 4.57 8.84
C VAL A 258 -11.72 5.44 8.77
N PRO A 259 -11.68 6.59 9.45
CA PRO A 259 -10.47 7.38 9.58
C PRO A 259 -9.31 6.58 10.16
N PHE A 260 -8.10 6.83 9.67
CA PHE A 260 -6.89 6.10 10.07
C PHE A 260 -6.68 6.11 11.60
N ALA A 261 -6.96 7.24 12.26
CA ALA A 261 -6.81 7.38 13.70
C ALA A 261 -7.71 6.45 14.55
N ASP A 262 -8.83 5.98 14.00
CA ASP A 262 -9.75 5.08 14.71
C ASP A 262 -9.47 3.59 14.43
N LEU A 263 -8.74 3.28 13.35
CA LEU A 263 -8.46 1.89 12.95
C LEU A 263 -7.71 1.08 14.03
N PRO A 264 -6.65 1.61 14.68
CA PRO A 264 -5.94 0.86 15.71
C PRO A 264 -6.87 0.38 16.84
N ALA A 265 -7.81 1.22 17.27
CA ALA A 265 -8.77 0.85 18.31
C ALA A 265 -9.74 -0.25 17.82
N ILE A 266 -10.16 -0.22 16.55
CA ILE A 266 -11.04 -1.26 15.97
C ILE A 266 -10.31 -2.61 15.91
N TYR A 267 -9.04 -2.63 15.50
CA TYR A 267 -8.23 -3.85 15.55
C TYR A 267 -8.11 -4.37 16.99
N ASN A 268 -7.76 -3.51 17.95
CA ASN A 268 -7.64 -3.89 19.37
C ASN A 268 -8.93 -4.45 19.99
N LEU A 269 -10.10 -4.04 19.48
CA LEU A 269 -11.42 -4.46 19.96
C LEU A 269 -11.90 -5.78 19.33
N ALA A 270 -11.28 -6.22 18.24
CA ALA A 270 -11.68 -7.42 17.51
C ALA A 270 -11.19 -8.70 18.19
N ASP A 271 -12.03 -9.75 18.21
CA ASP A 271 -11.64 -11.07 18.70
C ASP A 271 -10.66 -11.76 17.72
N VAL A 272 -10.86 -11.55 16.43
CA VAL A 272 -9.99 -12.09 15.37
C VAL A 272 -10.09 -11.21 14.13
N PHE A 273 -8.98 -11.03 13.45
CA PHE A 273 -8.92 -10.43 12.12
C PHE A 273 -8.86 -11.51 11.04
N VAL A 274 -9.68 -11.40 10.00
CA VAL A 274 -9.74 -12.38 8.91
C VAL A 274 -9.46 -11.75 7.57
N PHE A 275 -8.53 -12.35 6.80
CA PHE A 275 -8.11 -11.82 5.52
C PHE A 275 -7.84 -12.95 4.50
N PRO A 276 -8.89 -13.63 3.99
CA PRO A 276 -8.77 -14.77 3.10
C PRO A 276 -8.55 -14.34 1.65
N SER A 277 -7.72 -13.32 1.45
CA SER A 277 -7.44 -12.75 0.14
C SER A 277 -6.83 -13.78 -0.81
N LEU A 278 -7.18 -13.71 -2.09
CA LEU A 278 -6.70 -14.64 -3.12
C LEU A 278 -5.29 -14.30 -3.61
N HIS A 279 -4.86 -13.05 -3.45
CA HIS A 279 -3.49 -12.61 -3.77
C HIS A 279 -3.20 -11.25 -3.14
N GLU A 280 -2.01 -11.10 -2.56
CA GLU A 280 -1.51 -9.84 -2.01
C GLU A 280 -0.03 -9.61 -2.37
N GLY A 281 0.36 -8.34 -2.44
CA GLY A 281 1.76 -7.97 -2.58
C GLY A 281 2.50 -7.94 -1.24
N PHE A 282 1.83 -7.49 -0.17
CA PHE A 282 2.35 -7.49 1.21
C PHE A 282 1.29 -7.98 2.19
N GLY A 283 0.22 -7.20 2.38
CA GLY A 283 -0.81 -7.49 3.37
C GLY A 283 -0.75 -6.55 4.57
N LEU A 284 -0.64 -5.23 4.34
CA LEU A 284 -0.63 -4.23 5.41
C LEU A 284 -1.70 -4.46 6.48
N PRO A 285 -2.99 -4.78 6.16
CA PRO A 285 -3.99 -5.03 7.18
C PRO A 285 -3.68 -6.21 8.11
N VAL A 286 -2.97 -7.24 7.60
CA VAL A 286 -2.49 -8.35 8.44
C VAL A 286 -1.40 -7.88 9.39
N MET A 287 -0.47 -7.07 8.90
CA MET A 287 0.60 -6.48 9.69
C MET A 287 0.03 -5.54 10.77
N GLU A 288 -0.96 -4.71 10.43
CA GLU A 288 -1.67 -3.82 11.35
C GLU A 288 -2.39 -4.60 12.47
N ALA A 289 -3.10 -5.69 12.11
CA ALA A 289 -3.77 -6.56 13.07
C ALA A 289 -2.76 -7.21 14.04
N MET A 290 -1.66 -7.76 13.52
CA MET A 290 -0.61 -8.36 14.34
C MET A 290 0.04 -7.33 15.27
N ALA A 291 0.31 -6.12 14.78
CA ALA A 291 0.88 -5.04 15.57
C ALA A 291 -0.05 -4.57 16.71
N CYS A 292 -1.38 -4.63 16.51
CA CYS A 292 -2.37 -4.39 17.55
C CYS A 292 -2.55 -5.58 18.51
N GLY A 293 -1.90 -6.73 18.24
CA GLY A 293 -2.08 -7.94 19.02
C GLY A 293 -3.40 -8.65 18.77
N THR A 294 -4.02 -8.45 17.61
CA THR A 294 -5.22 -9.16 17.18
C THR A 294 -4.80 -10.44 16.46
N PRO A 295 -5.27 -11.64 16.88
CA PRO A 295 -5.01 -12.88 16.15
C PRO A 295 -5.52 -12.82 14.72
N VAL A 296 -4.79 -13.44 13.79
CA VAL A 296 -5.11 -13.33 12.36
C VAL A 296 -5.37 -14.68 11.71
N VAL A 297 -6.41 -14.72 10.84
CA VAL A 297 -6.71 -15.81 9.92
C VAL A 297 -6.48 -15.31 8.50
N ILE A 298 -5.63 -15.98 7.73
CA ILE A 298 -5.20 -15.54 6.40
C ILE A 298 -5.40 -16.61 5.33
N GLY A 299 -5.47 -16.18 4.06
CA GLY A 299 -5.31 -17.09 2.93
C GLY A 299 -3.87 -17.62 2.84
N ARG A 300 -3.70 -18.94 2.67
CA ARG A 300 -2.39 -19.61 2.52
C ARG A 300 -1.83 -19.40 1.12
N ASN A 301 -1.54 -18.16 0.75
CA ASN A 301 -1.02 -17.82 -0.58
C ASN A 301 -0.20 -16.53 -0.58
N SER A 302 0.44 -16.28 -1.72
CA SER A 302 1.16 -15.04 -2.04
C SER A 302 2.10 -14.57 -0.91
N SER A 303 2.12 -13.27 -0.63
CA SER A 303 2.92 -12.68 0.45
C SER A 303 2.39 -12.96 1.85
N LEU A 304 1.11 -13.33 2.01
CA LEU A 304 0.50 -13.45 3.33
C LEU A 304 1.22 -14.49 4.21
N VAL A 305 1.59 -15.65 3.63
CA VAL A 305 2.35 -16.68 4.37
C VAL A 305 3.79 -16.26 4.67
N GLU A 306 4.38 -15.42 3.82
CA GLU A 306 5.71 -14.84 4.06
C GLU A 306 5.67 -13.84 5.21
N ILE A 307 4.68 -12.94 5.17
CA ILE A 307 4.58 -11.83 6.12
C ILE A 307 4.14 -12.31 7.50
N ALA A 308 3.15 -13.18 7.57
CA ALA A 308 2.65 -13.68 8.85
C ALA A 308 3.46 -14.85 9.42
N ALA A 309 4.13 -15.65 8.57
CA ALA A 309 4.85 -16.85 8.95
C ALA A 309 3.97 -17.79 9.83
N ASP A 310 4.43 -18.13 11.04
CA ASP A 310 3.71 -18.95 12.03
C ASP A 310 2.80 -18.13 12.98
N ALA A 311 2.71 -16.83 12.77
CA ALA A 311 1.92 -15.91 13.59
C ALA A 311 0.45 -15.78 13.16
N ALA A 312 0.02 -16.60 12.21
CA ALA A 312 -1.35 -16.61 11.69
C ALA A 312 -1.88 -18.04 11.53
N GLU A 313 -3.20 -18.17 11.63
CA GLU A 313 -3.91 -19.36 11.15
C GLU A 313 -4.08 -19.24 9.62
N ALA A 314 -3.35 -20.07 8.86
CA ALA A 314 -3.31 -20.00 7.40
C ALA A 314 -4.16 -21.11 6.77
N VAL A 315 -5.16 -20.75 5.97
CA VAL A 315 -6.11 -21.65 5.34
C VAL A 315 -6.09 -21.56 3.81
N ASP A 316 -6.58 -22.58 3.13
CA ASP A 316 -6.88 -22.45 1.70
C ASP A 316 -8.01 -21.42 1.53
N PRO A 317 -7.77 -20.29 0.83
CA PRO A 317 -8.79 -19.26 0.65
C PRO A 317 -9.94 -19.69 -0.27
N LEU A 318 -9.82 -20.82 -0.94
CA LEU A 318 -10.90 -21.39 -1.76
C LEU A 318 -11.78 -22.37 -0.98
N ASP A 319 -11.32 -22.86 0.17
CA ASP A 319 -12.05 -23.79 1.03
C ASP A 319 -12.86 -23.01 2.08
N VAL A 320 -14.18 -23.03 1.87
CA VAL A 320 -15.16 -22.33 2.74
C VAL A 320 -15.16 -22.94 4.14
N ASP A 321 -15.06 -24.26 4.27
CA ASP A 321 -15.09 -24.93 5.56
C ASP A 321 -13.80 -24.71 6.33
N ALA A 322 -12.65 -24.75 5.66
CA ALA A 322 -11.35 -24.42 6.28
C ALA A 322 -11.32 -22.98 6.84
N ILE A 323 -11.88 -21.99 6.12
CA ILE A 323 -12.01 -20.62 6.63
C ILE A 323 -12.91 -20.61 7.89
N GLY A 324 -14.05 -21.27 7.84
CA GLY A 324 -14.99 -21.34 8.96
C GLY A 324 -14.38 -22.01 10.20
N ASP A 325 -13.72 -23.15 10.02
CA ASP A 325 -13.09 -23.92 11.10
C ASP A 325 -11.95 -23.13 11.76
N ALA A 326 -11.16 -22.42 10.99
CA ALA A 326 -10.11 -21.54 11.51
C ALA A 326 -10.70 -20.42 12.40
N LEU A 327 -11.79 -19.78 11.96
CA LEU A 327 -12.48 -18.77 12.77
C LEU A 327 -13.01 -19.35 14.08
N VAL A 328 -13.63 -20.53 14.05
CA VAL A 328 -14.10 -21.22 15.25
C VAL A 328 -12.93 -21.55 16.18
N ARG A 329 -11.86 -22.12 15.66
CA ARG A 329 -10.68 -22.50 16.44
C ARG A 329 -10.08 -21.30 17.15
N VAL A 330 -9.77 -20.23 16.41
CA VAL A 330 -9.15 -19.03 16.97
C VAL A 330 -10.05 -18.35 18.01
N THR A 331 -11.37 -18.37 17.82
CA THR A 331 -12.30 -17.71 18.76
C THR A 331 -12.67 -18.56 19.98
N ARG A 332 -12.55 -19.88 19.92
CA ARG A 332 -12.93 -20.80 21.02
C ARG A 332 -11.75 -21.34 21.80
N ASP A 333 -10.62 -21.58 21.14
CA ASP A 333 -9.40 -22.08 21.80
C ASP A 333 -8.57 -20.90 22.33
N ARG A 334 -8.72 -20.63 23.62
CA ARG A 334 -8.04 -19.51 24.29
C ARG A 334 -6.52 -19.63 24.23
N ALA A 335 -5.98 -20.84 24.39
CA ALA A 335 -4.53 -21.03 24.34
C ALA A 335 -3.98 -20.76 22.95
N HIS A 336 -4.67 -21.24 21.92
CA HIS A 336 -4.31 -20.96 20.51
C HIS A 336 -4.43 -19.48 20.18
N HIS A 337 -5.52 -18.83 20.59
CA HIS A 337 -5.73 -17.40 20.44
C HIS A 337 -4.57 -16.58 21.05
N ASP A 338 -4.22 -16.86 22.32
CA ASP A 338 -3.17 -16.12 23.02
C ASP A 338 -1.78 -16.39 22.41
N ALA A 339 -1.53 -17.61 21.92
CA ALA A 339 -0.31 -17.96 21.19
C ALA A 339 -0.20 -17.19 19.86
N LEU A 340 -1.27 -17.09 19.07
CA LEU A 340 -1.30 -16.28 17.84
C LEU A 340 -1.08 -14.79 18.13
N ARG A 341 -1.70 -14.27 19.18
CA ARG A 341 -1.51 -12.89 19.63
C ARG A 341 -0.04 -12.59 19.92
N GLN A 342 0.62 -13.43 20.74
CA GLN A 342 2.03 -13.23 21.11
C GLN A 342 2.95 -13.31 19.90
N ARG A 343 2.78 -14.33 19.07
CA ARG A 343 3.58 -14.49 17.84
C ARG A 343 3.34 -13.33 16.87
N GLY A 344 2.10 -12.83 16.76
CA GLY A 344 1.75 -11.67 15.93
C GLY A 344 2.50 -10.41 16.36
N LEU A 345 2.51 -10.10 17.65
CA LEU A 345 3.26 -8.98 18.21
C LEU A 345 4.76 -9.11 17.95
N GLN A 346 5.33 -10.29 18.18
CA GLN A 346 6.73 -10.56 17.91
C GLN A 346 7.03 -10.45 16.40
N ARG A 347 6.18 -11.00 15.56
CA ARG A 347 6.36 -10.96 14.10
C ARG A 347 6.31 -9.55 13.55
N SER A 348 5.34 -8.75 13.96
CA SER A 348 5.18 -7.38 13.50
C SER A 348 6.37 -6.48 13.89
N SER A 349 7.00 -6.71 15.04
CA SER A 349 8.16 -5.95 15.48
C SER A 349 9.42 -6.17 14.63
N ALA A 350 9.48 -7.23 13.83
CA ALA A 350 10.57 -7.49 12.90
C ALA A 350 10.53 -6.57 11.65
N PHE A 351 9.43 -5.84 11.44
CA PHE A 351 9.23 -4.92 10.32
C PHE A 351 9.20 -3.49 10.83
N SER A 352 9.90 -2.58 10.17
CA SER A 352 9.89 -1.17 10.56
C SER A 352 10.14 -0.23 9.39
N TRP A 353 9.49 0.92 9.39
CA TRP A 353 9.68 1.96 8.38
C TRP A 353 11.10 2.54 8.36
N PRO A 354 11.81 2.73 9.50
CA PRO A 354 13.23 3.10 9.47
C PRO A 354 14.10 2.11 8.70
N ARG A 355 13.87 0.80 8.87
CA ARG A 355 14.56 -0.24 8.10
C ARG A 355 14.19 -0.15 6.61
N ALA A 356 12.92 -0.02 6.28
CA ALA A 356 12.45 0.15 4.90
C ALA A 356 13.10 1.38 4.22
N ALA A 357 13.25 2.49 4.95
CA ALA A 357 13.90 3.68 4.44
C ALA A 357 15.40 3.45 4.18
N ARG A 358 16.13 2.83 5.11
CA ARG A 358 17.55 2.50 4.90
C ARG A 358 17.77 1.57 3.71
N GLU A 359 17.01 0.49 3.64
CA GLU A 359 17.08 -0.46 2.51
C GLU A 359 16.72 0.23 1.18
N THR A 360 15.82 1.21 1.19
CA THR A 360 15.49 2.03 0.01
C THR A 360 16.63 2.97 -0.38
N LEU A 361 17.29 3.61 0.59
CA LEU A 361 18.48 4.45 0.36
C LEU A 361 19.62 3.63 -0.25
N ASP A 362 19.84 2.40 0.21
CA ASP A 362 20.84 1.49 -0.37
C ASP A 362 20.57 1.25 -1.87
N VAL A 363 19.28 1.12 -2.25
CA VAL A 363 18.90 0.99 -3.65
C VAL A 363 19.21 2.26 -4.44
N TYR A 364 18.93 3.45 -3.88
CA TYR A 364 19.23 4.72 -4.54
C TYR A 364 20.73 4.91 -4.75
N HIS A 365 21.56 4.65 -3.72
CA HIS A 365 23.01 4.71 -3.83
C HIS A 365 23.52 3.75 -4.90
N TRP A 366 23.07 2.50 -4.88
CA TRP A 366 23.45 1.50 -5.86
C TRP A 366 23.11 1.93 -7.32
N VAL A 367 21.95 2.53 -7.54
CA VAL A 367 21.52 3.01 -8.86
C VAL A 367 22.33 4.23 -9.28
N ALA A 368 22.56 5.19 -8.39
CA ALA A 368 23.32 6.41 -8.67
C ALA A 368 24.78 6.11 -9.00
N GLU A 369 25.43 5.20 -8.25
CA GLU A 369 26.82 4.78 -8.50
C GLU A 369 26.98 4.12 -9.89
N ARG A 370 26.06 3.24 -10.28
CA ARG A 370 26.09 2.58 -11.59
C ARG A 370 25.90 3.57 -12.73
N ALA A 371 25.01 4.53 -12.57
CA ALA A 371 24.78 5.59 -13.57
C ALA A 371 25.97 6.55 -13.65
N GLY A 372 26.58 6.89 -12.52
CA GLY A 372 27.80 7.69 -12.48
C GLY A 372 28.97 7.02 -13.19
N ALA A 373 29.16 5.72 -12.97
CA ALA A 373 30.16 4.93 -13.65
C ALA A 373 29.90 4.84 -15.16
N ALA A 374 28.67 4.68 -15.61
CA ALA A 374 28.29 4.69 -17.02
C ALA A 374 28.52 6.06 -17.68
N ARG A 375 28.14 7.16 -17.01
CA ARG A 375 28.36 8.54 -17.49
C ARG A 375 29.84 8.94 -17.53
N ALA A 376 30.68 8.40 -16.68
CA ALA A 376 32.13 8.66 -16.70
C ALA A 376 32.81 8.05 -17.94
N LEU A 377 32.16 7.10 -18.61
CA LEU A 377 32.64 6.48 -19.86
C LEU A 377 32.16 7.19 -21.13
N GLU A 378 31.23 8.17 -21.02
CA GLU A 378 30.72 8.96 -22.14
C GLU A 378 31.24 10.42 -22.09
N PRO A 379 31.69 11.03 -23.21
CA PRO A 379 32.13 12.43 -23.22
C PRO A 379 30.94 13.37 -23.01
N ARG A 380 31.05 14.29 -22.02
CA ARG A 380 30.01 15.26 -21.66
C ARG A 380 29.73 16.28 -22.78
N PRO A 381 28.46 16.51 -23.17
CA PRO A 381 28.10 17.74 -23.87
C PRO A 381 28.02 18.92 -22.88
N VAL A 382 28.49 20.08 -23.35
CA VAL A 382 28.56 21.35 -22.58
C VAL A 382 27.14 21.89 -22.30
N ALA A 383 26.86 22.20 -21.03
CA ALA A 383 25.58 22.74 -20.56
C ALA A 383 25.34 24.19 -21.00
N ALA A 384 24.16 24.50 -21.51
CA ALA A 384 23.65 25.84 -21.70
C ALA A 384 22.76 26.26 -20.50
N GLY A 385 23.02 27.44 -19.99
CA GLY A 385 22.44 28.25 -18.92
C GLY A 385 21.17 27.83 -18.18
N GLY A 386 21.23 27.94 -16.85
CA GLY A 386 20.13 27.63 -15.93
C GLY A 386 19.00 28.66 -15.92
N LEU A 387 17.79 28.19 -15.64
CA LEU A 387 16.56 28.96 -15.44
C LEU A 387 16.36 29.26 -13.95
N ASP A 388 15.91 30.50 -13.66
CA ASP A 388 15.61 30.97 -12.31
C ASP A 388 14.22 30.49 -11.86
N PHE A 389 14.15 29.78 -10.74
CA PHE A 389 12.92 29.18 -10.23
C PHE A 389 11.89 30.21 -9.73
N ASP A 390 12.37 31.41 -9.33
CA ASP A 390 11.50 32.48 -8.86
C ASP A 390 10.74 33.14 -10.03
N GLU A 391 11.35 33.21 -11.22
CA GLU A 391 10.67 33.67 -12.46
C GLU A 391 9.59 32.70 -12.92
N LEU A 392 9.80 31.40 -12.79
CA LEU A 392 8.79 30.36 -13.14
C LEU A 392 7.59 30.39 -12.19
N ALA A 393 7.82 30.61 -10.90
CA ALA A 393 6.74 30.75 -9.91
C ALA A 393 5.91 32.03 -10.14
N ALA A 394 6.56 33.14 -10.51
CA ALA A 394 5.91 34.40 -10.87
C ALA A 394 5.07 34.29 -12.14
N HIS A 395 5.55 33.55 -13.14
CA HIS A 395 4.82 33.31 -14.39
C HIS A 395 3.55 32.45 -14.18
N HIS A 396 3.62 31.45 -13.27
CA HIS A 396 2.49 30.61 -12.92
C HIS A 396 1.39 31.39 -12.19
N ALA A 397 1.77 32.24 -11.24
CA ALA A 397 0.82 33.11 -10.53
C ALA A 397 0.14 34.14 -11.44
N ALA A 398 0.76 34.48 -12.57
CA ALA A 398 0.17 35.37 -13.58
C ALA A 398 -0.89 34.65 -14.43
N ILE A 399 -0.64 33.36 -14.77
CA ILE A 399 -1.59 32.53 -15.56
C ILE A 399 -2.83 32.17 -14.74
N GLU A 400 -2.70 31.85 -13.46
CA GLU A 400 -3.85 31.58 -12.58
C GLU A 400 -4.76 32.81 -12.40
N ARG A 401 -4.19 34.00 -12.36
CA ARG A 401 -4.98 35.25 -12.30
C ARG A 401 -5.75 35.55 -13.58
N GLN A 402 -5.26 35.09 -14.74
CA GLN A 402 -6.01 35.27 -16.02
C GLN A 402 -7.12 34.22 -16.19
N ALA A 403 -6.99 33.01 -15.63
CA ALA A 403 -8.00 31.95 -15.72
C ALA A 403 -9.24 32.18 -14.82
N LEU A 404 -9.17 33.11 -13.86
CA LEU A 404 -10.29 33.51 -12.99
C LEU A 404 -11.20 34.58 -13.61
N TRP A 405 -10.94 35.05 -14.82
CA TRP A 405 -11.70 36.12 -15.53
C TRP A 405 -12.27 35.65 -16.89
N MET A 406 -12.28 34.37 -17.17
CA MET A 406 -13.03 33.73 -18.25
C MET A 406 -13.88 32.58 -17.67
#